data_0541b17ffe669813173e3e2142afa863
#
_entry.id   0541b17ffe669813173e3e2142afa863
#
_cell.length_a   1.000
_cell.length_b   1.000
_cell.length_c   1.000
_cell.angle_alpha   90.00
_cell.angle_beta   90.00
_cell.angle_gamma   90.00
#
_symmetry.space_group_name_H-M   'P 1'
#
loop_
_entity.id
_entity.type
_entity.pdbx_description
1 polymer ?
#
loop_
_entity_poly.entity_id
_entity_poly.type
_entity_poly.pdbx_seq_one_letter_code
_entity_poly.pdbx_strand_id
1 'polypeptide(L)'
;MHPWHDCYIDEALIRTGFPAIIEIPKGSTNKYELDKETGLLKLDRVLYSAVYYPADYGFIPRTFCDDGDPLDVLVLGQEPVYPLTIVEARALGVMRMRDEKGVDDKIVAISVRDPAYVDYRDKAQLPPHILRMLRRFFEDYKVLEHKQVIVEDLLGPDEAISIINDGLNLYRRLRRGELAKAH
;
A
#
# COMPACT_ATOMS: atom_id res chain seq x y z
N MET A 1 -0.28 3.43 21.48
CA MET A 1 0.01 4.03 20.15
C MET A 1 -0.57 3.12 19.09
N HIS A 2 -1.43 3.65 18.24
CA HIS A 2 -2.10 2.89 17.18
C HIS A 2 -1.46 3.23 15.83
N PRO A 3 -0.91 2.26 15.07
CA PRO A 3 -0.15 2.53 13.85
C PRO A 3 -0.91 3.36 12.81
N TRP A 4 -2.20 3.10 12.64
CA TRP A 4 -3.05 3.85 11.70
C TRP A 4 -3.32 5.29 12.14
N HIS A 5 -3.57 5.49 13.46
CA HIS A 5 -4.13 6.76 13.95
C HIS A 5 -3.09 7.72 14.52
N ASP A 6 -2.03 7.19 15.12
CA ASP A 6 -1.08 7.99 15.90
C ASP A 6 0.21 8.33 15.12
N CYS A 7 0.51 7.60 14.03
CA CYS A 7 1.65 7.92 13.19
C CYS A 7 1.38 9.23 12.43
N TYR A 8 2.27 10.22 12.65
CA TYR A 8 2.14 11.54 12.01
C TYR A 8 2.53 11.49 10.53
N ILE A 9 1.82 12.27 9.71
CA ILE A 9 2.13 12.51 8.31
C ILE A 9 2.19 14.01 8.07
N ASP A 10 3.28 14.49 7.46
CA ASP A 10 3.43 15.87 7.03
C ASP A 10 2.92 16.01 5.60
N GLU A 11 1.73 16.60 5.46
CA GLU A 11 1.07 16.73 4.17
C GLU A 11 1.81 17.65 3.20
N ALA A 12 2.61 18.60 3.71
CA ALA A 12 3.42 19.46 2.87
C ALA A 12 4.59 18.71 2.19
N LEU A 13 5.00 17.58 2.77
CA LEU A 13 6.12 16.78 2.30
C LEU A 13 5.73 15.50 1.54
N ILE A 14 4.43 15.21 1.34
CA ILE A 14 3.96 13.95 0.72
C ILE A 14 4.66 13.65 -0.60
N ARG A 15 4.94 14.66 -1.41
CA ARG A 15 5.62 14.48 -2.69
C ARG A 15 7.08 14.04 -2.54
N THR A 16 7.74 14.43 -1.48
CA THR A 16 9.14 14.10 -1.23
C THR A 16 9.32 12.84 -0.37
N GLY A 17 8.39 12.62 0.54
CA GLY A 17 8.37 11.45 1.40
C GLY A 17 7.16 11.45 2.35
N PHE A 18 6.68 10.27 2.69
CA PHE A 18 5.61 10.02 3.65
C PHE A 18 5.89 8.72 4.42
N PRO A 19 5.37 8.57 5.64
CA PRO A 19 5.49 7.32 6.37
C PRO A 19 4.60 6.24 5.75
N ALA A 20 5.15 5.05 5.56
CA ALA A 20 4.42 3.83 5.26
C ALA A 20 4.62 2.84 6.42
N ILE A 21 3.55 2.22 6.88
CA ILE A 21 3.61 1.17 7.91
C ILE A 21 3.57 -0.17 7.20
N ILE A 22 4.62 -0.96 7.33
CA ILE A 22 4.71 -2.25 6.65
C ILE A 22 4.01 -3.32 7.49
N GLU A 23 3.09 -4.06 6.86
CA GLU A 23 2.41 -5.21 7.46
C GLU A 23 3.03 -6.51 7.00
N ILE A 24 3.42 -6.59 5.72
CA ILE A 24 3.87 -7.80 5.06
C ILE A 24 5.24 -7.56 4.44
N PRO A 25 6.29 -8.25 4.90
CA PRO A 25 7.61 -8.11 4.30
C PRO A 25 7.68 -8.76 2.92
N LYS A 26 8.48 -8.20 2.04
CA LYS A 26 8.85 -8.78 0.75
C LYS A 26 9.29 -10.24 0.94
N GLY A 27 8.79 -11.12 0.07
CA GLY A 27 9.08 -12.56 0.12
C GLY A 27 8.14 -13.37 1.00
N SER A 28 7.21 -12.73 1.72
CA SER A 28 6.23 -13.43 2.55
C SER A 28 5.16 -14.11 1.70
N THR A 29 4.74 -15.31 2.12
CA THR A 29 3.51 -15.98 1.68
C THR A 29 2.37 -15.80 2.69
N ASN A 30 2.66 -15.28 3.87
CA ASN A 30 1.66 -14.93 4.86
C ASN A 30 1.09 -13.55 4.55
N LYS A 31 -0.24 -13.43 4.53
CA LYS A 31 -0.94 -12.16 4.49
C LYS A 31 -1.28 -11.73 5.91
N TYR A 32 -0.67 -10.64 6.34
CA TYR A 32 -0.97 -9.99 7.61
C TYR A 32 -1.86 -8.78 7.38
N GLU A 33 -2.68 -8.45 8.34
CA GLU A 33 -3.52 -7.25 8.37
C GLU A 33 -3.47 -6.59 9.73
N LEU A 34 -3.49 -5.28 9.76
CA LEU A 34 -3.64 -4.52 11.00
C LEU A 34 -5.04 -4.77 11.58
N ASP A 35 -5.10 -5.28 12.79
CA ASP A 35 -6.33 -5.28 13.57
C ASP A 35 -6.66 -3.84 13.97
N LYS A 36 -7.78 -3.32 13.46
CA LYS A 36 -8.14 -1.89 13.59
C LYS A 36 -8.53 -1.49 15.02
N GLU A 37 -8.86 -2.45 15.87
CA GLU A 37 -9.22 -2.18 17.26
C GLU A 37 -7.99 -2.16 18.15
N THR A 38 -7.11 -3.13 17.99
CA THR A 38 -5.96 -3.33 18.87
C THR A 38 -4.68 -2.68 18.38
N GLY A 39 -4.56 -2.42 17.07
CA GLY A 39 -3.33 -1.96 16.44
C GLY A 39 -2.24 -3.03 16.33
N LEU A 40 -2.58 -4.29 16.59
CA LEU A 40 -1.69 -5.43 16.39
C LEU A 40 -1.85 -6.00 14.97
N LEU A 41 -0.85 -6.73 14.50
CA LEU A 41 -0.99 -7.52 13.29
C LEU A 41 -1.63 -8.87 13.59
N LYS A 42 -2.61 -9.24 12.78
CA LYS A 42 -3.16 -10.58 12.76
C LYS A 42 -2.78 -11.28 11.45
N LEU A 43 -2.60 -12.59 11.51
CA LEU A 43 -2.51 -13.42 10.32
C LEU A 43 -3.91 -13.55 9.71
N ASP A 44 -4.13 -12.92 8.54
CA ASP A 44 -5.38 -13.10 7.80
C ASP A 44 -5.41 -14.49 7.17
N ARG A 45 -4.41 -14.82 6.36
CA ARG A 45 -4.24 -16.15 5.77
C ARG A 45 -2.85 -16.36 5.19
N VAL A 46 -2.51 -17.61 4.90
CA VAL A 46 -1.43 -17.97 3.99
C VAL A 46 -1.98 -17.89 2.56
N LEU A 47 -1.23 -17.32 1.63
CA LEU A 47 -1.65 -17.22 0.22
C LEU A 47 -1.89 -18.64 -0.34
N TYR A 48 -2.98 -18.83 -1.07
CA TYR A 48 -3.34 -20.13 -1.66
C TYR A 48 -2.51 -20.44 -2.90
N SER A 49 -2.12 -19.41 -3.68
CA SER A 49 -1.27 -19.55 -4.85
C SER A 49 0.20 -19.64 -4.46
N ALA A 50 1.02 -20.30 -5.27
CA ALA A 50 2.46 -20.41 -5.07
C ALA A 50 3.19 -19.12 -5.45
N VAL A 51 2.80 -18.02 -4.84
CA VAL A 51 3.34 -16.67 -5.03
C VAL A 51 3.75 -16.07 -3.68
N TYR A 52 4.61 -15.08 -3.72
CA TYR A 52 5.02 -14.31 -2.54
C TYR A 52 4.95 -12.81 -2.84
N TYR A 53 4.83 -12.00 -1.81
CA TYR A 53 4.81 -10.55 -1.95
C TYR A 53 6.10 -10.04 -2.60
N PRO A 54 6.02 -9.34 -3.74
CA PRO A 54 7.21 -8.93 -4.50
C PRO A 54 7.89 -7.66 -3.96
N ALA A 55 7.25 -6.96 -3.04
CA ALA A 55 7.74 -5.77 -2.35
C ALA A 55 7.21 -5.79 -0.91
N ASP A 56 7.75 -4.95 -0.05
CA ASP A 56 7.14 -4.69 1.25
C ASP A 56 5.75 -4.09 1.03
N TYR A 57 4.76 -4.61 1.76
CA TYR A 57 3.37 -4.20 1.61
C TYR A 57 2.83 -3.69 2.94
N GLY A 58 2.08 -2.63 2.90
CA GLY A 58 1.46 -2.05 4.06
C GLY A 58 0.52 -0.91 3.70
N PHE A 59 0.40 0.05 4.57
CA PHE A 59 -0.55 1.16 4.40
C PHE A 59 0.07 2.52 4.74
N ILE A 60 -0.57 3.57 4.26
CA ILE A 60 -0.24 4.95 4.59
C ILE A 60 -1.10 5.36 5.80
N PRO A 61 -0.49 5.76 6.94
CA PRO A 61 -1.25 6.14 8.13
C PRO A 61 -2.14 7.35 7.87
N ARG A 62 -3.22 7.47 8.65
CA ARG A 62 -4.21 8.58 8.53
C ARG A 62 -4.82 8.74 7.15
N THR A 63 -4.87 7.67 6.34
CA THR A 63 -5.67 7.58 5.13
C THR A 63 -6.90 6.70 5.36
N PHE A 64 -7.92 6.85 4.52
CA PHE A 64 -9.13 6.04 4.56
C PHE A 64 -9.66 5.89 3.13
N CYS A 65 -10.09 4.68 2.76
CA CYS A 65 -10.67 4.33 1.48
C CYS A 65 -12.11 3.83 1.63
N ASP A 66 -12.83 3.72 0.51
CA ASP A 66 -14.25 3.35 0.50
C ASP A 66 -14.51 1.92 1.00
N ASP A 67 -13.51 1.03 0.93
CA ASP A 67 -13.57 -0.32 1.50
C ASP A 67 -13.44 -0.38 3.03
N GLY A 68 -13.20 0.78 3.67
CA GLY A 68 -13.08 0.91 5.12
C GLY A 68 -11.66 0.70 5.65
N ASP A 69 -10.67 0.59 4.77
CA ASP A 69 -9.27 0.37 5.10
C ASP A 69 -8.41 1.61 4.82
N PRO A 70 -7.22 1.72 5.43
CA PRO A 70 -6.24 2.72 5.00
C PRO A 70 -5.73 2.42 3.59
N LEU A 71 -5.20 3.44 2.92
CA LEU A 71 -4.67 3.32 1.57
C LEU A 71 -3.42 2.43 1.54
N ASP A 72 -3.46 1.41 0.71
CA ASP A 72 -2.39 0.44 0.53
C ASP A 72 -1.17 1.02 -0.19
N VAL A 73 0.01 0.53 0.19
CA VAL A 73 1.29 0.90 -0.43
C VAL A 73 2.21 -0.31 -0.59
N LEU A 74 2.84 -0.39 -1.76
CA LEU A 74 3.96 -1.28 -2.06
C LEU A 74 5.24 -0.46 -2.00
N VAL A 75 6.17 -0.85 -1.14
CA VAL A 75 7.46 -0.16 -1.00
C VAL A 75 8.57 -1.04 -1.55
N LEU A 76 9.16 -0.59 -2.65
CA LEU A 76 10.32 -1.23 -3.25
C LEU A 76 11.58 -0.90 -2.45
N GLY A 77 12.38 -1.90 -2.20
CA GLY A 77 13.66 -1.83 -1.50
C GLY A 77 14.50 -3.07 -1.76
N GLN A 78 15.78 -3.01 -1.40
CA GLN A 78 16.70 -4.13 -1.57
C GLN A 78 16.35 -5.29 -0.64
N GLU A 79 16.13 -4.99 0.64
CA GLU A 79 15.88 -5.97 1.69
C GLU A 79 14.47 -5.81 2.27
N PRO A 80 13.81 -6.90 2.70
CA PRO A 80 12.55 -6.82 3.42
C PRO A 80 12.74 -6.18 4.79
N VAL A 81 11.76 -5.41 5.23
CA VAL A 81 11.74 -4.85 6.60
C VAL A 81 10.81 -5.64 7.50
N TYR A 82 11.03 -5.56 8.81
CA TYR A 82 10.15 -6.21 9.78
C TYR A 82 8.74 -5.60 9.78
N PRO A 83 7.69 -6.41 10.04
CA PRO A 83 6.34 -5.89 10.22
C PRO A 83 6.26 -4.80 11.30
N LEU A 84 5.35 -3.84 11.10
CA LEU A 84 5.17 -2.62 11.89
C LEU A 84 6.35 -1.62 11.82
N THR A 85 7.27 -1.81 10.89
CA THR A 85 8.30 -0.80 10.62
C THR A 85 7.70 0.40 9.91
N ILE A 86 8.06 1.60 10.37
CA ILE A 86 7.79 2.85 9.65
C ILE A 86 8.88 3.03 8.61
N VAL A 87 8.51 3.03 7.34
CA VAL A 87 9.41 3.31 6.23
C VAL A 87 9.08 4.69 5.67
N GLU A 88 10.07 5.55 5.54
CA GLU A 88 9.93 6.80 4.80
C GLU A 88 9.91 6.47 3.30
N ALA A 89 8.74 6.62 2.69
CA ALA A 89 8.50 6.21 1.31
C ALA A 89 8.21 7.41 0.40
N ARG A 90 8.51 7.28 -0.89
CA ARG A 90 8.14 8.24 -1.93
C ARG A 90 7.39 7.54 -3.04
N ALA A 91 6.22 8.07 -3.42
CA ALA A 91 5.41 7.53 -4.49
C ALA A 91 6.08 7.71 -5.86
N LEU A 92 6.08 6.63 -6.64
CA LEU A 92 6.48 6.61 -8.05
C LEU A 92 5.27 6.50 -8.98
N GLY A 93 4.14 6.05 -8.46
CA GLY A 93 2.90 5.87 -9.20
C GLY A 93 1.86 5.13 -8.39
N VAL A 94 0.78 4.75 -9.04
CA VAL A 94 -0.31 3.97 -8.48
C VAL A 94 -0.75 2.88 -9.44
N MET A 95 -0.93 1.68 -8.92
CA MET A 95 -1.53 0.55 -9.61
C MET A 95 -3.01 0.54 -9.32
N ARG A 96 -3.83 0.85 -10.32
CA ARG A 96 -5.27 0.77 -10.21
C ARG A 96 -5.75 -0.66 -10.40
N MET A 97 -6.50 -1.14 -9.44
CA MET A 97 -7.07 -2.48 -9.48
C MET A 97 -8.58 -2.43 -9.23
N ARG A 98 -9.26 -3.48 -9.68
CA ARG A 98 -10.66 -3.75 -9.34
C ARG A 98 -10.82 -5.20 -8.91
N ASP A 99 -11.57 -5.37 -7.87
CA ASP A 99 -12.03 -6.68 -7.41
C ASP A 99 -13.54 -6.65 -7.18
N GLU A 100 -14.09 -7.68 -6.52
CA GLU A 100 -15.52 -7.77 -6.21
C GLU A 100 -16.06 -6.65 -5.33
N LYS A 101 -15.18 -5.93 -4.61
CA LYS A 101 -15.54 -4.80 -3.74
C LYS A 101 -15.47 -3.44 -4.45
N GLY A 102 -14.85 -3.37 -5.63
CA GLY A 102 -14.72 -2.14 -6.41
C GLY A 102 -13.27 -1.75 -6.70
N VAL A 103 -13.00 -0.44 -6.74
CA VAL A 103 -11.66 0.11 -6.97
C VAL A 103 -10.79 -0.10 -5.74
N ASP A 104 -9.60 -0.61 -5.97
CA ASP A 104 -8.61 -0.93 -4.94
C ASP A 104 -7.23 -0.46 -5.42
N ASP A 105 -6.93 0.82 -5.21
CA ASP A 105 -5.69 1.44 -5.65
C ASP A 105 -4.53 1.07 -4.71
N LYS A 106 -3.38 0.73 -5.29
CA LYS A 106 -2.13 0.43 -4.57
C LYS A 106 -1.06 1.45 -4.94
N ILE A 107 -0.62 2.25 -3.99
CA ILE A 107 0.51 3.16 -4.23
C ILE A 107 1.78 2.33 -4.45
N VAL A 108 2.51 2.64 -5.51
CA VAL A 108 3.84 2.07 -5.79
C VAL A 108 4.89 3.09 -5.37
N ALA A 109 5.69 2.74 -4.39
CA ALA A 109 6.66 3.64 -3.77
C ALA A 109 8.03 2.97 -3.63
N ILE A 110 9.02 3.79 -3.29
CA ILE A 110 10.36 3.34 -2.90
C ILE A 110 10.69 3.79 -1.48
N SER A 111 11.62 3.10 -0.82
CA SER A 111 12.23 3.60 0.41
C SER A 111 13.21 4.71 0.08
N VAL A 112 13.03 5.91 0.66
CA VAL A 112 13.97 7.03 0.45
C VAL A 112 15.29 6.84 1.20
N ARG A 113 15.36 5.81 2.06
CA ARG A 113 16.60 5.44 2.77
C ARG A 113 17.39 4.33 2.09
N ASP A 114 16.90 3.83 0.95
CA ASP A 114 17.57 2.80 0.18
C ASP A 114 18.39 3.43 -0.97
N PRO A 115 19.74 3.34 -0.94
CA PRO A 115 20.58 3.97 -1.95
C PRO A 115 20.39 3.40 -3.36
N ALA A 116 19.86 2.18 -3.50
CA ALA A 116 19.56 1.59 -4.81
C ALA A 116 18.29 2.14 -5.45
N TYR A 117 17.40 2.74 -4.65
CA TYR A 117 16.09 3.20 -5.10
C TYR A 117 15.86 4.70 -4.93
N VAL A 118 16.64 5.40 -4.11
CA VAL A 118 16.40 6.80 -3.72
C VAL A 118 16.33 7.79 -4.89
N ASP A 119 16.93 7.47 -6.04
CA ASP A 119 16.95 8.37 -7.20
C ASP A 119 15.73 8.26 -8.11
N TYR A 120 14.92 7.21 -7.97
CA TYR A 120 13.70 7.07 -8.75
C TYR A 120 12.65 8.10 -8.32
N ARG A 121 11.98 8.72 -9.31
CA ARG A 121 10.93 9.74 -9.14
C ARG A 121 9.63 9.39 -9.86
N ASP A 122 9.68 8.46 -10.79
CA ASP A 122 8.55 8.02 -11.61
C ASP A 122 8.65 6.52 -11.87
N LYS A 123 7.51 5.83 -11.90
CA LYS A 123 7.45 4.40 -12.23
C LYS A 123 8.10 4.06 -13.58
N ALA A 124 8.07 5.01 -14.53
CA ALA A 124 8.68 4.82 -15.85
C ALA A 124 10.21 4.68 -15.81
N GLN A 125 10.84 5.08 -14.72
CA GLN A 125 12.28 4.92 -14.51
C GLN A 125 12.64 3.51 -14.00
N LEU A 126 11.66 2.79 -13.44
CA LEU A 126 11.90 1.42 -12.96
C LEU A 126 12.14 0.46 -14.14
N PRO A 127 12.96 -0.58 -13.93
CA PRO A 127 13.03 -1.67 -14.89
C PRO A 127 11.63 -2.23 -15.20
N PRO A 128 11.23 -2.35 -16.49
CA PRO A 128 9.87 -2.76 -16.85
C PRO A 128 9.45 -4.12 -16.25
N HIS A 129 10.42 -4.98 -15.96
CA HIS A 129 10.15 -6.28 -15.34
C HIS A 129 9.59 -6.14 -13.92
N ILE A 130 10.04 -5.16 -13.13
CA ILE A 130 9.51 -4.91 -11.80
C ILE A 130 8.01 -4.63 -11.84
N LEU A 131 7.58 -3.73 -12.73
CA LEU A 131 6.15 -3.40 -12.87
C LEU A 131 5.31 -4.59 -13.33
N ARG A 132 5.84 -5.41 -14.26
CA ARG A 132 5.17 -6.65 -14.68
C ARG A 132 5.04 -7.66 -13.55
N MET A 133 6.07 -7.79 -12.71
CA MET A 133 6.07 -8.69 -11.56
C MET A 133 5.06 -8.25 -10.50
N LEU A 134 4.97 -6.95 -10.18
CA LEU A 134 3.96 -6.40 -9.27
C LEU A 134 2.55 -6.69 -9.80
N ARG A 135 2.31 -6.39 -11.08
CA ARG A 135 1.03 -6.64 -11.74
C ARG A 135 0.64 -8.12 -11.66
N ARG A 136 1.55 -8.99 -12.06
CA ARG A 136 1.31 -10.44 -12.10
C ARG A 136 1.00 -11.03 -10.74
N PHE A 137 1.67 -10.55 -9.69
CA PHE A 137 1.37 -10.97 -8.32
C PHE A 137 -0.10 -10.75 -7.97
N PHE A 138 -0.66 -9.57 -8.24
CA PHE A 138 -2.06 -9.26 -7.91
C PHE A 138 -3.05 -9.99 -8.82
N GLU A 139 -2.69 -10.30 -10.06
CA GLU A 139 -3.51 -11.13 -10.93
C GLU A 139 -3.59 -12.57 -10.42
N ASP A 140 -2.55 -13.08 -9.78
CA ASP A 140 -2.43 -14.50 -9.39
C ASP A 140 -2.81 -14.78 -7.92
N TYR A 141 -2.64 -13.83 -7.00
CA TYR A 141 -2.65 -14.13 -5.56
C TYR A 141 -4.00 -14.59 -5.00
N LYS A 142 -5.12 -14.26 -5.65
CA LYS A 142 -6.48 -14.68 -5.28
C LYS A 142 -7.09 -15.73 -6.23
N VAL A 143 -6.38 -16.19 -7.25
CA VAL A 143 -6.94 -17.09 -8.27
C VAL A 143 -7.44 -18.40 -7.67
N LEU A 144 -6.68 -19.03 -6.77
CA LEU A 144 -7.08 -20.26 -6.10
C LEU A 144 -8.14 -20.04 -4.99
N GLU A 145 -8.46 -18.81 -4.66
CA GLU A 145 -9.58 -18.43 -3.81
C GLU A 145 -10.86 -18.17 -4.64
N HIS A 146 -10.83 -18.47 -5.94
CA HIS A 146 -11.92 -18.23 -6.90
C HIS A 146 -12.36 -16.76 -6.99
N LYS A 147 -11.44 -15.84 -6.76
CA LYS A 147 -11.65 -14.39 -6.87
C LYS A 147 -10.85 -13.83 -8.03
N GLN A 148 -11.47 -12.91 -8.76
CA GLN A 148 -10.80 -12.20 -9.85
C GLN A 148 -10.32 -10.83 -9.38
N VAL A 149 -9.12 -10.48 -9.82
CA VAL A 149 -8.56 -9.15 -9.71
C VAL A 149 -8.20 -8.68 -11.11
N ILE A 150 -8.67 -7.50 -11.47
CA ILE A 150 -8.32 -6.87 -12.74
C ILE A 150 -7.35 -5.75 -12.42
N VAL A 151 -6.12 -5.88 -12.89
CA VAL A 151 -5.14 -4.80 -12.81
C VAL A 151 -5.29 -3.95 -14.05
N GLU A 152 -5.74 -2.72 -13.86
CA GLU A 152 -5.91 -1.73 -14.92
C GLU A 152 -4.56 -1.08 -15.26
N ASP A 153 -4.49 0.24 -15.28
CA ASP A 153 -3.29 0.97 -15.61
C ASP A 153 -2.41 1.29 -14.40
N LEU A 154 -1.10 1.37 -14.64
CA LEU A 154 -0.19 2.02 -13.70
C LEU A 154 -0.10 3.50 -14.06
N LEU A 155 -0.66 4.35 -13.21
CA LEU A 155 -0.64 5.80 -13.35
C LEU A 155 0.61 6.39 -12.71
N GLY A 156 0.90 7.65 -12.99
CA GLY A 156 2.12 8.32 -12.57
C GLY A 156 2.12 8.83 -11.12
N PRO A 157 3.20 9.53 -10.72
CA PRO A 157 3.32 10.03 -9.34
C PRO A 157 2.30 11.14 -9.01
N ASP A 158 1.86 11.93 -9.96
CA ASP A 158 0.88 12.99 -9.70
C ASP A 158 -0.48 12.41 -9.31
N GLU A 159 -0.93 11.35 -9.98
CA GLU A 159 -2.14 10.62 -9.63
C GLU A 159 -2.00 9.93 -8.26
N ALA A 160 -0.83 9.36 -7.98
CA ALA A 160 -0.57 8.75 -6.68
C ALA A 160 -0.68 9.80 -5.54
N ILE A 161 -0.11 10.98 -5.71
CA ILE A 161 -0.21 12.06 -4.72
C ILE A 161 -1.65 12.54 -4.57
N SER A 162 -2.42 12.64 -5.65
CA SER A 162 -3.85 12.99 -5.58
C SER A 162 -4.63 11.98 -4.75
N ILE A 163 -4.43 10.69 -4.98
CA ILE A 163 -5.10 9.60 -4.25
C ILE A 163 -4.71 9.61 -2.77
N ILE A 164 -3.44 9.85 -2.44
CA ILE A 164 -3.00 9.98 -1.05
C ILE A 164 -3.73 11.15 -0.36
N ASN A 165 -3.81 12.31 -1.00
CA ASN A 165 -4.52 13.47 -0.46
C ASN A 165 -6.01 13.21 -0.27
N ASP A 166 -6.65 12.52 -1.21
CA ASP A 166 -8.06 12.11 -1.08
C ASP A 166 -8.26 11.18 0.11
N GLY A 167 -7.38 10.18 0.29
CA GLY A 167 -7.39 9.29 1.44
C GLY A 167 -7.23 10.02 2.78
N LEU A 168 -6.35 11.02 2.86
CA LEU A 168 -6.17 11.87 4.03
C LEU A 168 -7.43 12.70 4.33
N ASN A 169 -8.07 13.25 3.29
CA ASN A 169 -9.32 14.00 3.43
C ASN A 169 -10.46 13.11 3.92
N LEU A 170 -10.60 11.90 3.37
CA LEU A 170 -11.60 10.92 3.83
C LEU A 170 -11.36 10.51 5.28
N TYR A 171 -10.12 10.28 5.68
CA TYR A 171 -9.77 9.98 7.07
C TYR A 171 -10.17 11.10 8.02
N ARG A 172 -9.93 12.37 7.68
CA ARG A 172 -10.37 13.50 8.49
C ARG A 172 -11.89 13.54 8.66
N ARG A 173 -12.64 13.25 7.60
CA ARG A 173 -14.11 13.16 7.64
C ARG A 173 -14.56 12.01 8.53
N LEU A 174 -13.90 10.84 8.44
CA LEU A 174 -14.14 9.71 9.33
C LEU A 174 -13.94 10.11 10.81
N ARG A 175 -12.83 10.79 11.10
CA ARG A 175 -12.51 11.21 12.48
C ARG A 175 -13.48 12.25 13.03
N ARG A 176 -14.13 13.04 12.18
CA ARG A 176 -15.20 13.98 12.56
C ARG A 176 -16.58 13.34 12.65
N GLY A 177 -16.70 12.04 12.38
CA GLY A 177 -17.98 11.32 12.39
C GLY A 177 -18.89 11.64 11.19
N GLU A 178 -18.34 12.19 10.12
CA GLU A 178 -19.08 12.51 8.88
C GLU A 178 -19.28 11.28 7.97
N LEU A 179 -18.50 10.22 8.22
CA LEU A 179 -18.56 8.96 7.48
C LEU A 179 -18.89 7.83 8.47
N ALA A 180 -19.72 6.87 8.01
CA ALA A 180 -19.94 5.65 8.77
C ALA A 180 -18.65 4.83 8.82
N LYS A 181 -18.35 4.23 9.99
CA LYS A 181 -17.31 3.21 10.06
C LYS A 181 -17.77 2.04 9.20
N ALA A 182 -16.95 1.63 8.22
CA ALA A 182 -17.18 0.36 7.54
C ALA A 182 -17.04 -0.76 8.57
N HIS A 183 -18.05 -1.64 8.60
CA HIS A 183 -18.07 -2.80 9.51
C HIS A 183 -17.29 -3.96 8.93
#